data_4cf3048b4de1b79fa2c957a14c92a726
#
_entry.id   4cf3048b4de1b79fa2c957a14c92a726
#
_cell.length_a   1.000
_cell.length_b   1.000
_cell.length_c   1.000
_cell.angle_alpha   90.00
_cell.angle_beta   90.00
_cell.angle_gamma   90.00
#
_symmetry.space_group_name_H-M   'P 1'
#
loop_
_entity.id
_entity.type
_entity.pdbx_description
1 polymer ?
#
loop_
_entity_poly.entity_id
_entity_poly.type
_entity_poly.pdbx_seq_one_letter_code
_entity_poly.pdbx_strand_id
1 'polypeptide(L)'
;MPDPRVLAAQYGVAIELADLGDWGTTRLIAEYDPSGPTIRVNERVLPTGSSCIVREHLERAVAHELYHHREAIGEVPTIADRAAREAAADAYADALLNGTA
;
A
#
# COMPACT_ATOMS: atom_id res chain seq x y z
N MET A 1 16.39 -7.60 -0.39
CA MET A 1 15.32 -6.67 0.04
C MET A 1 13.98 -7.17 -0.48
N PRO A 2 12.96 -7.33 0.37
CA PRO A 2 11.66 -7.80 -0.12
C PRO A 2 11.00 -6.76 -1.02
N ASP A 3 10.50 -7.23 -2.16
CA ASP A 3 9.73 -6.39 -3.08
C ASP A 3 8.26 -6.47 -2.67
N PRO A 4 7.61 -5.35 -2.33
CA PRO A 4 6.20 -5.39 -1.93
C PRO A 4 5.28 -6.02 -2.97
N ARG A 5 5.59 -5.87 -4.25
CA ARG A 5 4.78 -6.47 -5.32
C ARG A 5 4.91 -7.99 -5.35
N VAL A 6 6.11 -8.49 -5.12
CA VAL A 6 6.34 -9.94 -5.02
C VAL A 6 5.63 -10.49 -3.78
N LEU A 7 5.74 -9.79 -2.66
CA LEU A 7 5.09 -10.18 -1.42
C LEU A 7 3.56 -10.18 -1.56
N ALA A 8 3.00 -9.17 -2.22
CA ALA A 8 1.56 -9.13 -2.51
C ALA A 8 1.12 -10.36 -3.33
N ALA A 9 1.91 -10.72 -4.34
CA ALA A 9 1.62 -11.92 -5.14
C ALA A 9 1.65 -13.20 -4.29
N GLN A 10 2.58 -13.28 -3.33
CA GLN A 10 2.66 -14.41 -2.40
C GLN A 10 1.43 -14.50 -1.49
N TYR A 11 0.84 -13.37 -1.14
CA TYR A 11 -0.42 -13.31 -0.39
C TYR A 11 -1.66 -13.52 -1.26
N GLY A 12 -1.49 -13.62 -2.58
CA GLY A 12 -2.62 -13.72 -3.51
C GLY A 12 -3.37 -12.40 -3.70
N VAL A 13 -2.69 -11.28 -3.47
CA VAL A 13 -3.28 -9.95 -3.61
C VAL A 13 -2.92 -9.37 -4.98
N ALA A 14 -3.93 -8.98 -5.76
CA ALA A 14 -3.74 -8.32 -7.04
C ALA A 14 -3.39 -6.85 -6.85
N ILE A 15 -2.62 -6.29 -7.78
CA ILE A 15 -2.27 -4.87 -7.79
C ILE A 15 -2.77 -4.28 -9.10
N GLU A 16 -3.50 -3.16 -9.00
CA GLU A 16 -4.04 -2.44 -10.14
C GLU A 16 -3.70 -0.96 -10.05
N LEU A 17 -3.40 -0.35 -11.20
CA LEU A 17 -3.36 1.10 -11.33
C LEU A 17 -4.74 1.55 -11.79
N ALA A 18 -5.32 2.53 -11.12
CA ALA A 18 -6.64 3.02 -11.45
C ALA A 18 -6.76 4.51 -11.15
N ASP A 19 -7.64 5.19 -11.86
CA ASP A 19 -7.98 6.57 -11.55
C ASP A 19 -8.99 6.57 -10.40
N LEU A 20 -8.50 6.84 -9.19
CA LEU A 20 -9.36 6.89 -8.00
C LEU A 20 -9.90 8.29 -7.71
N GLY A 21 -9.67 9.22 -8.61
CA GLY A 21 -10.20 10.57 -8.53
C GLY A 21 -9.23 11.58 -7.93
N ASP A 22 -9.67 12.85 -7.99
CA ASP A 22 -8.97 13.98 -7.40
C ASP A 22 -9.68 14.34 -6.11
N TRP A 23 -8.98 14.27 -4.99
CA TRP A 23 -9.55 14.47 -3.66
C TRP A 23 -9.24 15.86 -3.08
N GLY A 24 -8.87 16.81 -3.94
CA GLY A 24 -8.55 18.17 -3.54
C GLY A 24 -7.31 18.25 -2.66
N THR A 25 -7.45 18.74 -1.43
CA THR A 25 -6.33 18.86 -0.49
C THR A 25 -5.97 17.53 0.15
N THR A 26 -6.87 16.55 0.10
CA THR A 26 -6.64 15.19 0.61
C THR A 26 -6.29 14.29 -0.56
N ARG A 27 -5.20 13.54 -0.45
CA ARG A 27 -4.78 12.61 -1.49
C ARG A 27 -5.16 11.19 -1.12
N LEU A 28 -5.90 10.53 -1.99
CA LEU A 28 -6.05 9.08 -1.93
C LEU A 28 -4.94 8.47 -2.76
N ILE A 29 -3.92 7.94 -2.10
CA ILE A 29 -2.74 7.36 -2.78
C ILE A 29 -3.05 5.96 -3.28
N ALA A 30 -3.73 5.17 -2.46
CA ALA A 30 -4.09 3.79 -2.78
C ALA A 30 -5.26 3.35 -1.91
N GLU A 31 -5.88 2.24 -2.28
CA GLU A 31 -6.92 1.62 -1.47
C GLU A 31 -6.75 0.11 -1.46
N TYR A 32 -7.20 -0.53 -0.39
CA TYR A 32 -7.25 -1.97 -0.27
C TYR A 32 -8.71 -2.43 -0.34
N ASP A 33 -8.99 -3.34 -1.26
CA ASP A 33 -10.29 -3.98 -1.39
C ASP A 33 -10.16 -5.43 -0.94
N PRO A 34 -10.80 -5.84 0.16
CA PRO A 34 -10.71 -7.23 0.63
C PRO A 34 -11.43 -8.23 -0.28
N SER A 35 -12.29 -7.75 -1.15
CA SER A 35 -13.03 -8.60 -2.08
C SER A 35 -12.14 -9.01 -3.24
N GLY A 36 -11.75 -10.28 -3.28
CA GLY A 36 -10.91 -10.85 -4.30
C GLY A 36 -9.44 -10.42 -4.25
N PRO A 37 -8.74 -10.35 -3.11
CA PRO A 37 -8.26 -9.10 -2.56
C PRO A 37 -7.39 -8.32 -3.55
N THR A 38 -7.58 -7.01 -3.59
CA THR A 38 -6.94 -6.13 -4.57
C THR A 38 -6.44 -4.84 -3.92
N ILE A 39 -5.22 -4.43 -4.28
CA ILE A 39 -4.69 -3.11 -3.95
C ILE A 39 -4.77 -2.27 -5.21
N ARG A 40 -5.50 -1.14 -5.15
CA ARG A 40 -5.57 -0.17 -6.25
C ARG A 40 -4.75 1.04 -5.90
N VAL A 41 -3.81 1.37 -6.78
CA VAL A 41 -2.97 2.56 -6.63
C VAL A 41 -3.53 3.67 -7.52
N ASN A 42 -3.72 4.85 -6.94
CA ASN A 42 -4.28 5.98 -7.67
C ASN A 42 -3.26 6.56 -8.65
N GLU A 43 -3.46 6.32 -9.92
CA GLU A 43 -2.54 6.79 -10.97
C GLU A 43 -2.49 8.32 -11.07
N ARG A 44 -3.53 9.04 -10.61
CA ARG A 44 -3.56 10.51 -10.63
C ARG A 44 -2.51 11.14 -9.72
N VAL A 45 -2.10 10.45 -8.66
CA VAL A 45 -1.14 11.00 -7.69
C VAL A 45 0.25 10.41 -7.82
N LEU A 46 0.49 9.59 -8.85
CA LEU A 46 1.84 9.10 -9.11
C LEU A 46 2.73 10.26 -9.54
N PRO A 47 3.95 10.37 -8.99
CA PRO A 47 4.85 11.44 -9.36
C PRO A 47 5.28 11.30 -10.82
N THR A 48 5.55 12.45 -11.46
CA THR A 48 6.21 12.49 -12.76
C THR A 48 7.71 12.58 -12.55
N GLY A 49 8.49 12.04 -13.47
CA GLY A 49 9.94 12.07 -13.36
C GLY A 49 10.56 10.73 -13.70
N SER A 50 11.68 10.42 -13.05
CA SER A 50 12.40 9.18 -13.34
C SER A 50 11.56 7.95 -12.95
N SER A 51 11.79 6.84 -13.66
CA SER A 51 11.11 5.58 -13.36
C SER A 51 11.44 5.06 -11.95
N CYS A 52 12.60 5.42 -11.40
CA CYS A 52 12.98 5.09 -10.02
C CYS A 52 12.04 5.73 -9.00
N ILE A 53 11.75 7.02 -9.18
CA ILE A 53 10.85 7.77 -8.27
C ILE A 53 9.43 7.20 -8.33
N VAL A 54 8.95 6.93 -9.52
CA VAL A 54 7.61 6.35 -9.72
C VAL A 54 7.52 4.98 -9.07
N ARG A 55 8.54 4.14 -9.26
CA ARG A 55 8.58 2.80 -8.68
C ARG A 55 8.63 2.84 -7.15
N GLU A 56 9.44 3.72 -6.57
CA GLU A 56 9.51 3.88 -5.11
C GLU A 56 8.14 4.26 -4.54
N HIS A 57 7.46 5.21 -5.17
CA HIS A 57 6.13 5.63 -4.74
C HIS A 57 5.14 4.48 -4.81
N LEU A 58 5.17 3.73 -5.90
CA LEU A 58 4.29 2.58 -6.10
C LEU A 58 4.55 1.49 -5.04
N GLU A 59 5.81 1.15 -4.81
CA GLU A 59 6.20 0.13 -3.83
C GLU A 59 5.76 0.51 -2.41
N ARG A 60 5.92 1.79 -2.04
CA ARG A 60 5.49 2.28 -0.73
C ARG A 60 3.97 2.19 -0.58
N ALA A 61 3.23 2.59 -1.61
CA ALA A 61 1.77 2.50 -1.59
C ALA A 61 1.30 1.05 -1.45
N VAL A 62 1.90 0.14 -2.20
CA VAL A 62 1.58 -1.30 -2.11
C VAL A 62 1.89 -1.85 -0.72
N ALA A 63 3.06 -1.51 -0.16
CA ALA A 63 3.45 -1.97 1.16
C ALA A 63 2.49 -1.48 2.25
N HIS A 64 2.06 -0.22 2.18
CA HIS A 64 1.09 0.34 3.11
C HIS A 64 -0.23 -0.43 3.08
N GLU A 65 -0.77 -0.65 1.87
CA GLU A 65 -2.04 -1.35 1.71
C GLU A 65 -1.92 -2.84 2.04
N LEU A 66 -0.75 -3.43 1.85
CA LEU A 66 -0.50 -4.82 2.21
C LEU A 66 -0.61 -5.04 3.73
N TYR A 67 -0.26 -4.04 4.54
CA TYR A 67 -0.50 -4.10 5.97
C TYR A 67 -1.98 -4.28 6.28
N HIS A 68 -2.86 -3.58 5.57
CA HIS A 68 -4.30 -3.71 5.76
C HIS A 68 -4.81 -5.10 5.34
N HIS A 69 -4.18 -5.72 4.34
CA HIS A 69 -4.49 -7.10 3.99
C HIS A 69 -4.11 -8.04 5.14
N ARG A 70 -2.95 -7.84 5.75
CA ARG A 70 -2.51 -8.65 6.89
C ARG A 70 -3.45 -8.52 8.09
N GLU A 71 -4.01 -7.32 8.30
CA GLU A 71 -5.07 -7.14 9.29
C GLU A 71 -6.32 -7.94 8.93
N ALA A 72 -6.72 -7.87 7.66
CA ALA A 72 -7.95 -8.53 7.19
C ALA A 72 -7.89 -10.05 7.34
N ILE A 73 -6.71 -10.66 7.15
CA ILE A 73 -6.54 -12.11 7.30
C ILE A 73 -6.14 -12.54 8.73
N GLY A 74 -6.07 -11.59 9.67
CA GLY A 74 -5.77 -11.88 11.06
C GLY A 74 -4.30 -12.13 11.37
N GLU A 75 -3.40 -11.81 10.45
CA GLU A 75 -1.96 -12.02 10.64
C GLU A 75 -1.34 -11.00 11.59
N VAL A 76 -1.92 -9.80 11.64
CA VAL A 76 -1.56 -8.75 12.61
C VAL A 76 -2.82 -8.28 13.33
N PRO A 77 -2.71 -7.75 14.56
CA PRO A 77 -3.89 -7.25 15.27
C PRO A 77 -4.55 -6.07 14.57
N THR A 78 -5.87 -6.01 14.63
CA THR A 78 -6.62 -4.86 14.13
C THR A 78 -6.58 -3.76 15.18
N ILE A 79 -6.11 -2.58 14.78
CA ILE A 79 -6.04 -1.40 15.65
C ILE A 79 -7.32 -0.58 15.44
N ALA A 80 -8.06 -0.31 16.52
CA ALA A 80 -9.34 0.39 16.43
C ALA A 80 -9.18 1.88 16.06
N ASP A 81 -8.14 2.54 16.61
CA ASP A 81 -7.87 3.95 16.31
C ASP A 81 -7.32 4.11 14.90
N ARG A 82 -8.02 4.88 14.07
CA ARG A 82 -7.66 5.05 12.66
C ARG A 82 -6.27 5.66 12.48
N ALA A 83 -5.94 6.69 13.25
CA ALA A 83 -4.64 7.36 13.12
C ALA A 83 -3.49 6.42 13.50
N ALA A 84 -3.67 5.65 14.57
CA ALA A 84 -2.68 4.65 15.00
C ALA A 84 -2.54 3.52 13.98
N ARG A 85 -3.63 3.10 13.37
CA ARG A 85 -3.66 2.06 12.34
C ARG A 85 -2.93 2.51 11.08
N GLU A 86 -3.16 3.74 10.63
CA GLU A 86 -2.44 4.29 9.49
C GLU A 86 -0.96 4.49 9.79
N ALA A 87 -0.61 4.91 11.00
CA ALA A 87 0.78 5.02 11.42
C ALA A 87 1.48 3.65 11.44
N ALA A 88 0.78 2.60 11.86
CA ALA A 88 1.31 1.24 11.83
C ALA A 88 1.54 0.74 10.40
N ALA A 89 0.63 1.07 9.49
CA ALA A 89 0.78 0.73 8.07
C ALA A 89 1.98 1.46 7.44
N ASP A 90 2.17 2.72 7.78
CA ASP A 90 3.34 3.51 7.33
C ASP A 90 4.64 2.94 7.89
N ALA A 91 4.65 2.57 9.16
CA ALA A 91 5.83 1.97 9.79
C ALA A 91 6.19 0.63 9.14
N TYR A 92 5.19 -0.18 8.82
CA TYR A 92 5.40 -1.43 8.11
C TYR A 92 6.00 -1.19 6.72
N ALA A 93 5.47 -0.21 5.98
CA ALA A 93 5.99 0.13 4.66
C ALA A 93 7.45 0.60 4.75
N ASP A 94 7.78 1.45 5.72
CA ASP A 94 9.15 1.91 5.94
C ASP A 94 10.09 0.75 6.24
N ALA A 95 9.68 -0.15 7.14
CA ALA A 95 10.49 -1.31 7.52
C ALA A 95 10.71 -2.26 6.33
N LEU A 96 9.66 -2.50 5.55
CA LEU A 96 9.73 -3.39 4.39
C LEU A 96 10.68 -2.83 3.33
N LEU A 97 10.56 -1.54 3.01
CA LEU A 97 11.40 -0.90 2.01
C LEU A 97 12.85 -0.74 2.46
N ASN A 98 13.08 -0.66 3.77
CA ASN A 98 14.44 -0.60 4.34
C ASN A 98 15.03 -1.99 4.61
N GLY A 99 14.28 -3.06 4.32
CA GLY A 99 14.74 -4.42 4.52
C GLY A 99 14.79 -4.86 5.97
N THR A 100 14.02 -4.22 6.87
CA THR A 100 13.99 -4.52 8.30
C THR A 100 12.69 -5.20 8.76
N ALA A 101 11.75 -5.36 7.86
CA ALA A 101 10.48 -6.02 8.17
C ALA A 101 10.57 -7.55 8.05
#